data_882b6be3f969f3339b15cecfff237f05
#
_entry.id   882b6be3f969f3339b15cecfff237f05
#
_cell.length_a   1.000
_cell.length_b   1.000
_cell.length_c   1.000
_cell.angle_alpha   90.00
_cell.angle_beta   90.00
_cell.angle_gamma   90.00
#
_symmetry.space_group_name_H-M   'P 1'
#
loop_
_entity.id
_entity.type
_entity.pdbx_description
1 polymer ?
#
loop_
_entity_poly.entity_id
_entity_poly.type
_entity_poly.pdbx_seq_one_letter_code
_entity_poly.pdbx_strand_id
1 'polypeptide(L)'
;MYAAALATALELAAAAGRVGEVPVGAVVLGPDGLEWGRGANERERGSGGAGGGGGDVLGHAEVVALRAAARHTGSWRLTGATLVVTLEPCPMCCWAAQQARVERVVFAAWDDKAGACGSVWDLARDSRALHRMEVIGGVAGAAEASVALLREFFAARR
;
A
#
# COMPACT_ATOMS: atom_id res chain seq x y z
N MET A 1 -2.76 -17.62 1.09
CA MET A 1 -1.50 -17.34 0.41
C MET A 1 -0.87 -16.04 0.91
N TYR A 2 -1.60 -14.92 1.08
CA TYR A 2 -1.05 -13.61 1.46
C TYR A 2 -1.13 -13.28 2.96
N ALA A 3 -1.50 -14.21 3.83
CA ALA A 3 -1.74 -13.94 5.26
C ALA A 3 -0.51 -13.39 5.99
N ALA A 4 0.67 -13.93 5.73
CA ALA A 4 1.90 -13.44 6.36
C ALA A 4 2.24 -12.00 5.91
N ALA A 5 2.11 -11.69 4.62
CA ALA A 5 2.35 -10.34 4.11
C ALA A 5 1.32 -9.33 4.63
N LEU A 6 0.04 -9.72 4.75
CA LEU A 6 -0.99 -8.89 5.38
C LEU A 6 -0.72 -8.65 6.86
N ALA A 7 -0.24 -9.67 7.60
CA ALA A 7 0.16 -9.49 8.99
C ALA A 7 1.30 -8.47 9.11
N THR A 8 2.35 -8.60 8.30
CA THR A 8 3.45 -7.63 8.24
C THR A 8 2.95 -6.22 7.88
N ALA A 9 2.06 -6.10 6.90
CA ALA A 9 1.49 -4.81 6.51
C ALA A 9 0.67 -4.18 7.66
N LEU A 10 -0.09 -4.97 8.41
CA LEU A 10 -0.83 -4.50 9.59
C LEU A 10 0.09 -4.05 10.73
N GLU A 11 1.20 -4.74 10.97
CA GLU A 11 2.22 -4.32 11.94
C GLU A 11 2.84 -2.98 11.56
N LEU A 12 3.15 -2.78 10.28
CA LEU A 12 3.64 -1.51 9.74
C LEU A 12 2.61 -0.39 9.89
N ALA A 13 1.33 -0.69 9.59
CA ALA A 13 0.23 0.26 9.79
C ALA A 13 0.09 0.68 11.26
N ALA A 14 0.11 -0.28 12.18
CA ALA A 14 0.05 0.01 13.61
C ALA A 14 1.25 0.86 14.08
N ALA A 15 2.45 0.56 13.57
CA ALA A 15 3.65 1.34 13.87
C ALA A 15 3.52 2.79 13.37
N ALA A 16 3.02 3.01 12.16
CA ALA A 16 2.75 4.34 11.60
C ALA A 16 1.75 5.12 12.47
N GLY A 17 0.65 4.49 12.89
CA GLY A 17 -0.34 5.11 13.76
C GLY A 17 0.23 5.61 15.08
N ARG A 18 1.15 4.85 15.69
CA ARG A 18 1.82 5.24 16.96
C ARG A 18 2.68 6.50 16.83
N VAL A 19 3.17 6.82 15.66
CA VAL A 19 4.00 8.01 15.41
C VAL A 19 3.24 9.15 14.73
N GLY A 20 1.91 9.05 14.64
CA GLY A 20 1.06 10.12 14.13
C GLY A 20 0.77 10.08 12.63
N GLU A 21 1.21 9.05 11.92
CA GLU A 21 0.86 8.80 10.53
C GLU A 21 -0.46 8.05 10.40
N VAL A 22 -1.17 8.23 9.29
CA VAL A 22 -2.34 7.40 8.98
C VAL A 22 -1.92 5.93 8.94
N PRO A 23 -2.59 5.01 9.68
CA PRO A 23 -2.15 3.64 9.84
C PRO A 23 -2.42 2.80 8.59
N VAL A 24 -1.56 2.95 7.60
CA VAL A 24 -1.51 2.14 6.39
C VAL A 24 -0.12 1.54 6.23
N GLY A 25 -0.06 0.26 5.89
CA GLY A 25 1.18 -0.47 5.63
C GLY A 25 1.06 -1.30 4.36
N ALA A 26 2.19 -1.49 3.69
CA ALA A 26 2.26 -2.23 2.44
C ALA A 26 3.53 -3.08 2.35
N VAL A 27 3.43 -4.19 1.62
CA VAL A 27 4.52 -5.13 1.30
C VAL A 27 4.47 -5.44 -0.19
N VAL A 28 5.62 -5.48 -0.85
CA VAL A 28 5.75 -5.98 -2.23
C VAL A 28 6.43 -7.34 -2.18
N LEU A 29 5.75 -8.34 -2.73
CA LEU A 29 6.27 -9.69 -2.89
C LEU A 29 6.71 -9.91 -4.34
N GLY A 30 7.82 -10.60 -4.52
CA GLY A 30 8.24 -11.12 -5.82
C GLY A 30 7.38 -12.30 -6.30
N PRO A 31 7.59 -12.76 -7.55
CA PRO A 31 6.87 -13.91 -8.10
C PRO A 31 7.18 -15.23 -7.36
N ASP A 32 8.29 -15.29 -6.64
CA ASP A 32 8.71 -16.40 -5.76
C ASP A 32 8.07 -16.31 -4.35
N GLY A 33 7.30 -15.25 -4.07
CA GLY A 33 6.70 -14.98 -2.78
C GLY A 33 7.64 -14.36 -1.75
N LEU A 34 8.90 -14.08 -2.10
CA LEU A 34 9.84 -13.38 -1.24
C LEU A 34 9.53 -11.89 -1.19
N GLU A 35 9.79 -11.28 -0.05
CA GLU A 35 9.61 -9.85 0.12
C GLU A 35 10.70 -9.06 -0.61
N TRP A 36 10.29 -8.18 -1.53
CA TRP A 36 11.17 -7.24 -2.21
C TRP A 36 11.18 -5.86 -1.58
N GLY A 37 10.13 -5.50 -0.86
CA GLY A 37 10.07 -4.22 -0.18
C GLY A 37 8.86 -4.09 0.71
N ARG A 38 8.94 -3.15 1.66
CA ARG A 38 7.85 -2.80 2.56
C ARG A 38 7.81 -1.30 2.79
N GLY A 39 6.67 -0.79 3.22
CA GLY A 39 6.47 0.62 3.52
C GLY A 39 5.30 0.85 4.46
N ALA A 40 5.36 1.96 5.14
CA ALA A 40 4.26 2.52 5.91
C ALA A 40 4.00 3.95 5.45
N ASN A 41 2.84 4.52 5.81
CA ASN A 41 2.56 5.91 5.50
C ASN A 41 3.59 6.84 6.18
N GLU A 42 4.13 7.80 5.43
CA GLU A 42 5.18 8.73 5.86
C GLU A 42 4.87 10.18 5.43
N ARG A 43 3.60 10.53 5.23
CA ARG A 43 3.20 11.84 4.69
C ARG A 43 3.55 13.00 5.62
N GLU A 44 3.31 12.83 6.92
CA GLU A 44 3.49 13.91 7.90
C GLU A 44 4.97 14.09 8.27
N ARG A 45 5.71 13.00 8.36
CA ARG A 45 7.10 12.98 8.81
C ARG A 45 8.10 13.06 7.67
N GLY A 46 7.70 12.66 6.47
CA GLY A 46 8.58 12.49 5.34
C GLY A 46 9.59 11.32 5.53
N SER A 47 10.13 10.83 4.45
CA SER A 47 11.21 9.83 4.43
C SER A 47 12.56 10.51 4.77
N GLY A 48 12.66 11.13 5.96
CA GLY A 48 13.75 11.98 6.39
C GLY A 48 15.13 11.54 5.96
N GLY A 49 15.58 12.05 4.83
CA GLY A 49 16.99 12.18 4.56
C GLY A 49 17.59 13.21 5.52
N ALA A 50 18.83 13.05 5.91
CA ALA A 50 19.53 13.88 6.86
C ALA A 50 19.25 15.38 6.63
N GLY A 51 18.42 16.00 7.48
CA GLY A 51 18.35 17.45 7.56
C GLY A 51 16.98 18.14 7.49
N GLY A 52 15.83 17.47 7.51
CA GLY A 52 14.62 18.26 7.45
C GLY A 52 13.32 17.51 7.68
N GLY A 53 12.60 17.85 8.73
CA GLY A 53 11.20 17.49 8.93
C GLY A 53 10.31 18.22 7.92
N GLY A 54 10.20 17.70 6.72
CA GLY A 54 9.23 18.10 5.72
C GLY A 54 8.39 16.90 5.33
N GLY A 55 7.06 17.04 5.24
CA GLY A 55 6.17 15.98 4.81
C GLY A 55 6.50 15.48 3.39
N ASP A 56 6.12 14.25 3.07
CA ASP A 56 6.18 13.70 1.71
C ASP A 56 4.76 13.54 1.15
N VAL A 57 4.38 14.39 0.20
CA VAL A 57 3.05 14.33 -0.43
C VAL A 57 2.77 12.99 -1.11
N LEU A 58 3.80 12.28 -1.53
CA LEU A 58 3.74 10.95 -2.16
C LEU A 58 4.01 9.82 -1.17
N GLY A 59 4.21 10.12 0.11
CA GLY A 59 4.61 9.18 1.15
C GLY A 59 3.51 8.20 1.60
N HIS A 60 2.72 7.69 0.67
CA HIS A 60 1.80 6.59 0.94
C HIS A 60 2.56 5.27 1.07
N ALA A 61 2.07 4.37 1.93
CA ALA A 61 2.69 3.08 2.21
C ALA A 61 3.06 2.29 0.95
N GLU A 62 2.16 2.29 -0.03
CA GLU A 62 2.34 1.60 -1.31
C GLU A 62 3.50 2.18 -2.11
N VAL A 63 3.59 3.51 -2.21
CA VAL A 63 4.67 4.19 -2.93
C VAL A 63 6.00 3.94 -2.25
N VAL A 64 6.04 3.97 -0.92
CA VAL A 64 7.24 3.66 -0.12
C VAL A 64 7.68 2.21 -0.38
N ALA A 65 6.75 1.26 -0.33
CA ALA A 65 7.01 -0.16 -0.58
C ALA A 65 7.50 -0.42 -2.03
N LEU A 66 6.86 0.20 -3.03
CA LEU A 66 7.25 0.09 -4.44
C LEU A 66 8.67 0.65 -4.68
N ARG A 67 9.00 1.79 -4.07
CA ARG A 67 10.36 2.36 -4.12
C ARG A 67 11.39 1.44 -3.47
N ALA A 68 11.05 0.81 -2.33
CA ALA A 68 11.91 -0.15 -1.67
C ALA A 68 12.16 -1.39 -2.56
N ALA A 69 11.10 -1.94 -3.16
CA ALA A 69 11.19 -3.07 -4.08
C ALA A 69 12.02 -2.75 -5.32
N ALA A 70 11.86 -1.57 -5.91
CA ALA A 70 12.63 -1.13 -7.06
C ALA A 70 14.14 -1.01 -6.73
N ARG A 71 14.48 -0.52 -5.54
CA ARG A 71 15.88 -0.50 -5.05
C ARG A 71 16.42 -1.91 -4.82
N HIS A 72 15.63 -2.80 -4.24
CA HIS A 72 16.02 -4.18 -3.97
C HIS A 72 16.32 -4.95 -5.27
N THR A 73 15.46 -4.80 -6.28
CA THR A 73 15.61 -5.50 -7.56
C THR A 73 16.57 -4.81 -8.54
N GLY A 74 16.97 -3.56 -8.27
CA GLY A 74 17.73 -2.75 -9.22
C GLY A 74 16.94 -2.35 -10.47
N SER A 75 15.61 -2.46 -10.44
CA SER A 75 14.72 -2.21 -11.57
C SER A 75 13.43 -1.51 -11.14
N TRP A 76 12.96 -0.55 -11.96
CA TRP A 76 11.64 0.03 -11.78
C TRP A 76 10.52 -0.93 -12.23
N ARG A 77 10.84 -1.94 -13.06
CA ARG A 77 9.89 -2.96 -13.51
C ARG A 77 9.80 -4.06 -12.48
N LEU A 78 8.68 -4.14 -11.80
CA LEU A 78 8.38 -5.15 -10.78
C LEU A 78 7.47 -6.24 -11.37
N THR A 79 7.83 -6.75 -12.54
CA THR A 79 7.02 -7.74 -13.28
C THR A 79 6.85 -9.01 -12.42
N GLY A 80 5.63 -9.53 -12.36
CA GLY A 80 5.27 -10.69 -11.54
C GLY A 80 5.07 -10.39 -10.05
N ALA A 81 5.35 -9.14 -9.61
CA ALA A 81 5.20 -8.77 -8.21
C ALA A 81 3.72 -8.68 -7.78
N THR A 82 3.50 -8.88 -6.50
CA THR A 82 2.23 -8.63 -5.81
C THR A 82 2.40 -7.52 -4.80
N LEU A 83 1.59 -6.47 -4.90
CA LEU A 83 1.46 -5.43 -3.87
C LEU A 83 0.40 -5.87 -2.87
N VAL A 84 0.78 -5.99 -1.60
CA VAL A 84 -0.11 -6.35 -0.49
C VAL A 84 -0.22 -5.14 0.43
N VAL A 85 -1.43 -4.65 0.72
CA VAL A 85 -1.64 -3.41 1.47
C VAL A 85 -2.84 -3.53 2.42
N THR A 86 -2.84 -2.78 3.51
CA THR A 86 -3.92 -2.84 4.52
C THR A 86 -5.20 -2.14 4.11
N LEU A 87 -5.14 -1.19 3.16
CA LEU A 87 -6.27 -0.42 2.65
C LEU A 87 -6.25 -0.42 1.12
N GLU A 88 -7.41 -0.40 0.49
CA GLU A 88 -7.53 -0.29 -0.97
C GLU A 88 -6.70 0.89 -1.49
N PRO A 89 -5.82 0.70 -2.50
CA PRO A 89 -5.01 1.77 -3.05
C PRO A 89 -5.84 2.91 -3.65
N CYS A 90 -5.45 4.14 -3.34
CA CYS A 90 -6.01 5.33 -3.97
C CYS A 90 -5.56 5.46 -5.45
N PRO A 91 -6.11 6.40 -6.25
CA PRO A 91 -5.74 6.55 -7.66
C PRO A 91 -4.24 6.75 -7.89
N MET A 92 -3.56 7.53 -7.04
CA MET A 92 -2.11 7.72 -7.13
C MET A 92 -1.35 6.41 -6.95
N CYS A 93 -1.67 5.63 -5.91
CA CYS A 93 -0.98 4.37 -5.60
C CYS A 93 -1.31 3.27 -6.60
N CYS A 94 -2.57 3.17 -7.02
CA CYS A 94 -3.00 2.24 -8.05
C CYS A 94 -2.24 2.49 -9.36
N TRP A 95 -2.14 3.76 -9.78
CA TRP A 95 -1.41 4.14 -10.99
C TRP A 95 0.08 3.89 -10.85
N ALA A 96 0.68 4.18 -9.68
CA ALA A 96 2.09 3.87 -9.41
C ALA A 96 2.39 2.37 -9.55
N ALA A 97 1.53 1.51 -9.00
CA ALA A 97 1.67 0.06 -9.14
C ALA A 97 1.57 -0.40 -10.60
N GLN A 98 0.63 0.16 -11.38
CA GLN A 98 0.52 -0.10 -12.82
C GLN A 98 1.78 0.34 -13.57
N GLN A 99 2.31 1.53 -13.29
CA GLN A 99 3.55 2.00 -13.91
C GLN A 99 4.73 1.09 -13.57
N ALA A 100 4.80 0.59 -12.34
CA ALA A 100 5.80 -0.37 -11.90
C ALA A 100 5.62 -1.78 -12.49
N ARG A 101 4.54 -2.05 -13.25
CA ARG A 101 4.21 -3.37 -13.82
C ARG A 101 3.93 -4.45 -12.77
N VAL A 102 3.36 -4.05 -11.64
CA VAL A 102 2.86 -4.99 -10.63
C VAL A 102 1.76 -5.85 -11.25
N GLU A 103 1.81 -7.16 -11.04
CA GLU A 103 0.85 -8.09 -11.63
C GLU A 103 -0.46 -8.15 -10.83
N ARG A 104 -0.35 -8.05 -9.50
CA ARG A 104 -1.49 -8.25 -8.59
C ARG A 104 -1.48 -7.25 -7.46
N VAL A 105 -2.66 -6.80 -7.08
CA VAL A 105 -2.90 -6.02 -5.86
C VAL A 105 -3.80 -6.82 -4.93
N VAL A 106 -3.35 -6.99 -3.67
CA VAL A 106 -4.11 -7.64 -2.59
C VAL A 106 -4.31 -6.61 -1.48
N PHE A 107 -5.54 -6.37 -1.06
CA PHE A 107 -5.78 -5.43 0.03
C PHE A 107 -6.77 -5.96 1.08
N ALA A 108 -6.56 -5.53 2.33
CA ALA A 108 -7.39 -5.93 3.44
C ALA A 108 -8.77 -5.26 3.38
N ALA A 109 -8.84 -3.95 3.56
CA ALA A 109 -10.09 -3.20 3.62
C ALA A 109 -10.37 -2.40 2.35
N TRP A 110 -11.65 -2.28 1.99
CA TRP A 110 -12.12 -1.37 0.96
C TRP A 110 -12.06 0.08 1.43
N ASP A 111 -11.82 1.02 0.52
CA ASP A 111 -11.88 2.46 0.77
C ASP A 111 -13.01 3.09 -0.06
N ASP A 112 -14.14 3.34 0.58
CA ASP A 112 -15.34 3.94 -0.03
C ASP A 112 -15.20 5.44 -0.33
N LYS A 113 -14.08 6.06 0.05
CA LYS A 113 -13.81 7.49 -0.18
C LYS A 113 -12.85 7.75 -1.34
N ALA A 114 -11.79 6.95 -1.45
CA ALA A 114 -10.71 7.19 -2.39
C ALA A 114 -10.17 5.92 -3.07
N GLY A 115 -10.79 4.76 -2.88
CA GLY A 115 -10.32 3.51 -3.45
C GLY A 115 -10.39 3.48 -4.98
N ALA A 116 -9.37 2.90 -5.61
CA ALA A 116 -9.23 2.88 -7.06
C ALA A 116 -9.04 1.48 -7.65
N CYS A 117 -9.37 0.46 -6.87
CA CYS A 117 -9.29 -0.95 -7.28
C CYS A 117 -10.66 -1.63 -7.31
N GLY A 118 -11.76 -0.85 -7.37
CA GLY A 118 -13.12 -1.36 -7.55
C GLY A 118 -14.19 -0.72 -6.67
N SER A 119 -13.83 0.11 -5.66
CA SER A 119 -14.82 0.81 -4.84
C SER A 119 -15.31 2.11 -5.51
N VAL A 120 -14.54 3.19 -5.48
CA VAL A 120 -14.91 4.48 -6.11
C VAL A 120 -14.53 4.49 -7.59
N TRP A 121 -13.33 4.06 -7.89
CA TRP A 121 -12.83 3.86 -9.26
C TRP A 121 -12.33 2.44 -9.45
N ASP A 122 -12.20 2.01 -10.69
CA ASP A 122 -11.56 0.74 -11.06
C ASP A 122 -10.41 0.98 -12.06
N LEU A 123 -9.40 1.70 -11.62
CA LEU A 123 -8.23 1.98 -12.44
C LEU A 123 -7.36 0.74 -12.64
N ALA A 124 -7.36 -0.18 -11.67
CA ALA A 124 -6.56 -1.40 -11.73
C ALA A 124 -6.89 -2.28 -12.94
N ARG A 125 -8.16 -2.26 -13.38
CA ARG A 125 -8.68 -3.08 -14.49
C ARG A 125 -9.17 -2.25 -15.68
N ASP A 126 -8.95 -0.93 -15.70
CA ASP A 126 -9.39 -0.05 -16.78
C ASP A 126 -8.84 -0.55 -18.13
N SER A 127 -9.74 -0.72 -19.11
CA SER A 127 -9.38 -1.23 -20.44
C SER A 127 -8.45 -0.31 -21.23
N ARG A 128 -8.37 0.95 -20.85
CA ARG A 128 -7.49 1.97 -21.47
C ARG A 128 -6.08 1.96 -20.87
N ALA A 129 -5.89 1.31 -19.71
CA ALA A 129 -4.57 1.21 -19.09
C ALA A 129 -3.64 0.28 -19.91
N LEU A 130 -2.39 0.69 -20.06
CA LEU A 130 -1.37 -0.10 -20.75
C LEU A 130 -1.01 -1.40 -19.99
N HIS A 131 -1.26 -1.45 -18.71
CA HIS A 131 -1.03 -2.59 -17.84
C HIS A 131 -2.21 -2.71 -16.87
N ARG A 132 -2.83 -3.89 -16.82
CA ARG A 132 -3.92 -4.20 -15.89
C ARG A 132 -3.45 -5.15 -14.83
N MET A 133 -3.97 -4.99 -13.63
CA MET A 133 -3.59 -5.82 -12.47
C MET A 133 -4.75 -6.73 -12.07
N GLU A 134 -4.42 -7.91 -11.58
CA GLU A 134 -5.37 -8.72 -10.82
C GLU A 134 -5.66 -8.06 -9.47
N VAL A 135 -6.92 -8.06 -9.05
CA VAL A 135 -7.34 -7.44 -7.78
C VAL A 135 -7.96 -8.48 -6.87
N ILE A 136 -7.44 -8.59 -5.65
CA ILE A 136 -7.97 -9.40 -4.56
C ILE A 136 -8.23 -8.46 -3.39
N GLY A 137 -9.48 -8.10 -3.15
CA GLY A 137 -9.86 -7.14 -2.12
C GLY A 137 -10.77 -7.74 -1.05
N GLY A 138 -10.80 -7.08 0.11
CA GLY A 138 -11.69 -7.45 1.20
C GLY A 138 -11.28 -8.74 1.92
N VAL A 139 -9.98 -8.94 2.17
CA VAL A 139 -9.49 -10.16 2.82
C VAL A 139 -9.97 -10.23 4.27
N ALA A 140 -10.90 -11.14 4.55
CA ALA A 140 -11.50 -11.31 5.86
C ALA A 140 -10.46 -11.48 7.00
N GLY A 141 -10.77 -10.97 8.18
CA GLY A 141 -9.86 -10.92 9.32
C GLY A 141 -8.86 -9.76 9.24
N ALA A 142 -8.17 -9.61 8.12
CA ALA A 142 -7.28 -8.47 7.89
C ALA A 142 -8.07 -7.17 7.65
N ALA A 143 -9.23 -7.25 7.02
CA ALA A 143 -10.11 -6.10 6.79
C ALA A 143 -10.58 -5.48 8.10
N GLU A 144 -11.07 -6.29 9.03
CA GLU A 144 -11.53 -5.84 10.35
C GLU A 144 -10.40 -5.19 11.15
N ALA A 145 -9.20 -5.78 11.12
CA ALA A 145 -8.03 -5.24 11.81
C ALA A 145 -7.61 -3.88 11.21
N SER A 146 -7.58 -3.74 9.88
CA SER A 146 -7.27 -2.49 9.20
C SER A 146 -8.27 -1.39 9.54
N VAL A 147 -9.57 -1.71 9.47
CA VAL A 147 -10.64 -0.75 9.81
C VAL A 147 -10.56 -0.32 11.27
N ALA A 148 -10.23 -1.23 12.20
CA ALA A 148 -10.07 -0.90 13.62
C ALA A 148 -8.94 0.11 13.83
N LEU A 149 -7.77 -0.09 13.23
CA LEU A 149 -6.62 0.83 13.31
C LEU A 149 -6.99 2.24 12.78
N LEU A 150 -7.67 2.31 11.64
CA LEU A 150 -8.08 3.59 11.04
C LEU A 150 -9.12 4.31 11.92
N ARG A 151 -10.10 3.59 12.46
CA ARG A 151 -11.13 4.17 13.37
C ARG A 151 -10.50 4.73 14.65
N GLU A 152 -9.61 3.98 15.28
CA GLU A 152 -8.91 4.42 16.49
C GLU A 152 -8.09 5.69 16.22
N PHE A 153 -7.32 5.69 15.12
CA PHE A 153 -6.51 6.83 14.71
C PHE A 153 -7.32 8.09 14.50
N PHE A 154 -8.45 8.03 13.79
CA PHE A 154 -9.29 9.19 13.51
C PHE A 154 -10.14 9.60 14.69
N ALA A 155 -10.56 8.68 15.58
CA ALA A 155 -11.28 9.01 16.80
C ALA A 155 -10.42 9.86 17.77
N ALA A 156 -9.13 9.57 17.85
CA ALA A 156 -8.20 10.32 18.70
C ALA A 156 -7.87 11.75 18.19
N ARG A 157 -8.34 12.12 16.98
CA ARG A 157 -8.07 13.42 16.32
C ARG A 157 -9.31 14.29 16.11
N ARG A 158 -10.43 13.90 16.69
CA ARG A 158 -11.65 14.71 16.80
C ARG A 158 -11.73 15.44 18.15
#